data_6178ffd301055e984bef5e43225e93e7
#
_entry.id   6178ffd301055e984bef5e43225e93e7
#
_cell.length_a   1.000
_cell.length_b   1.000
_cell.length_c   1.000
_cell.angle_alpha   90.00
_cell.angle_beta   90.00
_cell.angle_gamma   90.00
#
_symmetry.space_group_name_H-M   'P 1'
#
loop_
_entity.id
_entity.type
_entity.pdbx_description
1 polymer ?
#
loop_
_entity_poly.entity_id
_entity_poly.type
_entity_poly.pdbx_seq_one_letter_code
_entity_poly.pdbx_strand_id
1 'polypeptide(L)'
;MSSRLESSRHGDIPASVKACLLSVLGTHLSADLINNDTNLFDLGVDSMNMTDLLLELEQRFGFVLDPEDLSSDLFIRFDNLVGFVASHVASS
;
A
#
# COMPACT_ATOMS: atom_id res chain seq x y z
N MET A 1 23.92 -12.90 -0.69
CA MET A 1 22.91 -12.72 -1.74
C MET A 1 21.51 -12.82 -1.19
N SER A 2 21.20 -13.93 -0.57
CA SER A 2 19.86 -14.14 -0.02
C SER A 2 19.49 -13.08 1.01
N SER A 3 20.45 -12.69 1.84
CA SER A 3 20.19 -11.75 2.91
C SER A 3 19.78 -10.39 2.38
N ARG A 4 20.28 -10.02 1.21
CA ARG A 4 19.88 -8.75 0.62
C ARG A 4 18.42 -8.77 0.18
N LEU A 5 17.96 -9.90 -0.34
CA LEU A 5 16.58 -10.04 -0.74
C LEU A 5 15.65 -9.98 0.46
N GLU A 6 16.08 -10.60 1.56
CA GLU A 6 15.28 -10.56 2.79
C GLU A 6 15.21 -9.16 3.36
N SER A 7 16.34 -8.44 3.34
CA SER A 7 16.37 -7.07 3.81
C SER A 7 15.46 -6.19 2.96
N SER A 8 15.46 -6.43 1.64
CA SER A 8 14.63 -5.66 0.73
C SER A 8 13.16 -5.77 1.07
N ARG A 9 12.71 -6.95 1.46
CA ARG A 9 11.31 -7.13 1.79
C ARG A 9 10.88 -6.26 2.96
N HIS A 10 11.72 -6.13 3.96
CA HIS A 10 11.40 -5.30 5.12
C HIS A 10 11.54 -3.82 4.82
N GLY A 11 12.54 -3.46 4.01
CA GLY A 11 12.79 -2.08 3.69
C GLY A 11 11.90 -1.54 2.60
N ASP A 12 11.20 -2.42 1.88
CA ASP A 12 10.47 -2.03 0.68
C ASP A 12 8.96 -1.93 0.89
N ILE A 13 8.48 -1.86 2.14
CA ILE A 13 7.04 -1.73 2.36
C ILE A 13 6.47 -0.52 1.63
N PRO A 14 7.05 0.68 1.76
CA PRO A 14 6.53 1.82 1.00
C PRO A 14 6.56 1.59 -0.51
N ALA A 15 7.64 1.01 -1.01
CA ALA A 15 7.76 0.75 -2.44
C ALA A 15 6.72 -0.26 -2.91
N SER A 16 6.48 -1.29 -2.12
CA SER A 16 5.49 -2.30 -2.45
C SER A 16 4.07 -1.73 -2.43
N VAL A 17 3.79 -0.86 -1.46
CA VAL A 17 2.48 -0.21 -1.38
C VAL A 17 2.29 0.70 -2.60
N LYS A 18 3.34 1.43 -2.99
CA LYS A 18 3.28 2.25 -4.21
C LYS A 18 2.99 1.39 -5.43
N ALA A 19 3.65 0.24 -5.53
CA ALA A 19 3.45 -0.66 -6.66
C ALA A 19 2.00 -1.14 -6.72
N CYS A 20 1.41 -1.44 -5.57
CA CYS A 20 0.01 -1.84 -5.51
C CYS A 20 -0.90 -0.70 -5.96
N LEU A 21 -0.62 0.51 -5.53
CA LEU A 21 -1.39 1.67 -5.93
C LEU A 21 -1.33 1.89 -7.44
N LEU A 22 -0.14 1.79 -8.00
CA LEU A 22 0.04 1.97 -9.44
C LEU A 22 -0.68 0.88 -10.23
N SER A 23 -0.66 -0.34 -9.71
CA SER A 23 -1.33 -1.47 -10.35
C SER A 23 -2.84 -1.26 -10.39
N VAL A 24 -3.39 -0.71 -9.32
CA VAL A 24 -4.83 -0.52 -9.19
C VAL A 24 -5.31 0.72 -9.91
N LEU A 25 -4.54 1.80 -9.82
CA LEU A 25 -4.98 3.10 -10.35
C LEU A 25 -4.62 3.34 -11.80
N GLY A 26 -3.66 2.58 -12.33
CA GLY A 26 -3.31 2.67 -13.74
C GLY A 26 -1.88 3.11 -13.98
N THR A 27 -1.46 2.97 -15.22
CA THR A 27 -0.08 3.14 -15.61
C THR A 27 0.33 4.59 -15.88
N HIS A 28 -0.63 5.50 -15.96
CA HIS A 28 -0.31 6.90 -16.21
C HIS A 28 0.14 7.64 -14.96
N LEU A 29 0.09 6.98 -13.80
CA LEU A 29 0.65 7.53 -12.57
C LEU A 29 2.10 7.12 -12.44
N SER A 30 2.90 8.01 -11.86
CA SER A 30 4.30 7.75 -11.59
C SER A 30 4.51 7.60 -10.08
N ALA A 31 5.39 6.69 -9.70
CA ALA A 31 5.72 6.52 -8.28
C ALA A 31 6.28 7.80 -7.67
N ASP A 32 6.90 8.64 -8.49
CA ASP A 32 7.46 9.90 -8.02
C ASP A 32 6.38 10.88 -7.53
N LEU A 33 5.15 10.68 -7.95
CA LEU A 33 4.04 11.52 -7.53
C LEU A 33 3.52 11.16 -6.15
N ILE A 34 3.95 10.02 -5.61
CA ILE A 34 3.45 9.52 -4.34
C ILE A 34 4.48 9.79 -3.27
N ASN A 35 4.15 10.69 -2.37
CA ASN A 35 4.98 11.04 -1.21
C ASN A 35 4.26 10.63 0.06
N ASN A 36 4.95 10.76 1.19
CA ASN A 36 4.35 10.41 2.48
C ASN A 36 3.09 11.21 2.77
N ASP A 37 3.04 12.44 2.32
CA ASP A 37 1.91 13.34 2.58
C ASP A 37 0.84 13.27 1.50
N THR A 38 1.03 12.48 0.47
CA THR A 38 0.09 12.44 -0.65
C THR A 38 -1.25 11.92 -0.19
N ASN A 39 -2.30 12.66 -0.54
CA ASN A 39 -3.67 12.22 -0.32
C ASN A 39 -4.03 11.26 -1.45
N LEU A 40 -4.31 10.02 -1.10
CA LEU A 40 -4.54 8.99 -2.10
C LEU A 40 -5.85 9.20 -2.85
N PHE A 41 -6.81 9.89 -2.24
CA PHE A 41 -8.04 10.24 -2.94
C PHE A 41 -7.76 11.18 -4.11
N ASP A 42 -6.74 12.01 -4.00
CA ASP A 42 -6.34 12.90 -5.09
C ASP A 42 -5.77 12.12 -6.26
N LEU A 43 -5.28 10.91 -6.03
CA LEU A 43 -4.76 10.05 -7.07
C LEU A 43 -5.84 9.25 -7.78
N GLY A 44 -7.05 9.27 -7.25
CA GLY A 44 -8.16 8.55 -7.85
C GLY A 44 -8.64 7.35 -7.07
N VAL A 45 -8.16 7.14 -5.85
CA VAL A 45 -8.63 6.06 -5.01
C VAL A 45 -10.08 6.34 -4.62
N ASP A 46 -10.94 5.36 -4.82
CA ASP A 46 -12.35 5.45 -4.41
C ASP A 46 -12.77 4.11 -3.81
N SER A 47 -14.04 3.97 -3.47
CA SER A 47 -14.51 2.76 -2.79
C SER A 47 -14.34 1.50 -3.64
N MET A 48 -14.40 1.61 -4.95
CA MET A 48 -14.19 0.47 -5.84
C MET A 48 -12.73 0.09 -5.90
N ASN A 49 -11.86 1.09 -6.04
CA ASN A 49 -10.42 0.86 -6.10
C ASN A 49 -9.88 0.37 -4.76
N MET A 50 -10.51 0.76 -3.66
CA MET A 50 -10.09 0.29 -2.34
C MET A 50 -10.14 -1.21 -2.22
N THR A 51 -11.19 -1.84 -2.75
CA THR A 51 -11.30 -3.28 -2.70
C THR A 51 -10.17 -3.95 -3.48
N ASP A 52 -9.90 -3.45 -4.68
CA ASP A 52 -8.81 -3.97 -5.49
C ASP A 52 -7.46 -3.77 -4.82
N LEU A 53 -7.27 -2.60 -4.23
CA LEU A 53 -6.03 -2.29 -3.52
C LEU A 53 -5.84 -3.23 -2.34
N LEU A 54 -6.91 -3.49 -1.61
CA LEU A 54 -6.88 -4.40 -0.47
C LEU A 54 -6.43 -5.79 -0.90
N LEU A 55 -7.00 -6.30 -1.98
CA LEU A 55 -6.63 -7.61 -2.51
C LEU A 55 -5.16 -7.65 -2.95
N GLU A 56 -4.70 -6.59 -3.59
CA GLU A 56 -3.31 -6.50 -4.01
C GLU A 56 -2.36 -6.53 -2.81
N LEU A 57 -2.71 -5.80 -1.76
CA LEU A 57 -1.90 -5.76 -0.55
C LEU A 57 -1.87 -7.13 0.13
N GLU A 58 -3.02 -7.80 0.21
CA GLU A 58 -3.08 -9.13 0.80
C GLU A 58 -2.21 -10.12 0.05
N GLN A 59 -2.26 -10.08 -1.27
CA GLN A 59 -1.49 -11.00 -2.10
C GLN A 59 0.00 -10.71 -2.02
N ARG A 60 0.35 -9.43 -2.02
CA ARG A 60 1.75 -9.04 -2.05
C ARG A 60 2.44 -9.30 -0.72
N PHE A 61 1.76 -9.05 0.38
CA PHE A 61 2.36 -9.17 1.71
C PHE A 61 1.99 -10.47 2.43
N GLY A 62 1.00 -11.19 1.93
CA GLY A 62 0.65 -12.49 2.48
C GLY A 62 -0.12 -12.44 3.80
N PHE A 63 -0.89 -11.38 4.03
CA PHE A 63 -1.74 -11.29 5.21
C PHE A 63 -3.19 -11.10 4.79
N VAL A 64 -4.08 -11.17 5.78
CA VAL A 64 -5.50 -10.96 5.55
C VAL A 64 -5.92 -9.65 6.21
N LEU A 65 -6.60 -8.82 5.45
CA LEU A 65 -7.11 -7.54 5.94
C LEU A 65 -8.62 -7.58 6.02
N ASP A 66 -9.16 -7.07 7.13
CA ASP A 66 -10.60 -6.92 7.27
C ASP A 66 -11.03 -5.59 6.67
N PRO A 67 -12.10 -5.60 5.86
CA PRO A 67 -12.63 -4.33 5.34
C PRO A 67 -13.00 -3.35 6.44
N GLU A 68 -13.36 -3.84 7.62
CA GLU A 68 -13.73 -2.98 8.73
C GLU A 68 -12.55 -2.20 9.30
N ASP A 69 -11.35 -2.73 9.10
CA ASP A 69 -10.13 -2.04 9.54
C ASP A 69 -9.75 -0.90 8.62
N LEU A 70 -10.32 -0.87 7.42
CA LEU A 70 -10.04 0.18 6.46
C LEU A 70 -10.90 1.39 6.76
N SER A 71 -10.26 2.51 7.03
CA SER A 71 -10.95 3.76 7.20
C SER A 71 -10.44 4.75 6.17
N SER A 72 -11.20 5.81 5.94
CA SER A 72 -10.77 6.83 5.01
C SER A 72 -9.48 7.51 5.47
N ASP A 73 -9.21 7.49 6.77
CA ASP A 73 -7.98 8.08 7.30
C ASP A 73 -6.73 7.43 6.72
N LEU A 74 -6.81 6.15 6.38
CA LEU A 74 -5.66 5.45 5.79
C LEU A 74 -5.30 6.00 4.41
N PHE A 75 -6.25 6.59 3.73
CA PHE A 75 -6.07 7.06 2.36
C PHE A 75 -5.88 8.56 2.27
N ILE A 76 -6.02 9.28 3.38
CA ILE A 76 -5.75 10.72 3.42
C ILE A 76 -4.27 11.00 3.21
N ARG A 77 -3.42 10.09 3.68
CA ARG A 77 -1.98 10.21 3.54
C ARG A 77 -1.39 8.86 3.19
N PHE A 78 -0.49 8.85 2.22
CA PHE A 78 0.22 7.62 1.86
C PHE A 78 0.92 7.01 3.08
N ASP A 79 1.52 7.84 3.91
CA ASP A 79 2.24 7.41 5.11
C ASP A 79 1.34 6.64 6.07
N ASN A 80 0.08 7.04 6.18
CA ASN A 80 -0.87 6.33 7.03
C ASN A 80 -1.10 4.91 6.53
N LEU A 81 -1.24 4.76 5.22
CA LEU A 81 -1.45 3.43 4.64
C LEU A 81 -0.21 2.56 4.82
N VAL A 82 0.97 3.12 4.63
CA VAL A 82 2.21 2.38 4.83
C VAL A 82 2.33 1.90 6.27
N GLY A 83 2.01 2.78 7.23
CA GLY A 83 2.05 2.42 8.64
C GLY A 83 1.09 1.29 8.98
N PHE A 84 -0.09 1.33 8.40
CA PHE A 84 -1.09 0.29 8.60
C PHE A 84 -0.57 -1.06 8.07
N VAL A 85 -0.04 -1.06 6.86
CA VAL A 85 0.51 -2.27 6.25
C VAL A 85 1.69 -2.79 7.07
N ALA A 86 2.59 -1.90 7.46
CA ALA A 86 3.76 -2.29 8.25
C ALA A 86 3.36 -2.94 9.56
N SER A 87 2.32 -2.41 10.19
CA SER A 87 1.81 -2.96 11.44
C SER A 87 1.30 -4.39 11.25
N HIS A 88 0.60 -4.64 10.16
CA HIS A 88 0.09 -5.98 9.88
C HIS A 88 1.21 -6.96 9.51
N VAL A 89 2.17 -6.51 8.74
CA VAL A 89 3.31 -7.34 8.37
C VAL A 89 4.12 -7.72 9.61
N ALA A 90 4.32 -6.78 10.51
CA ALA A 90 5.07 -7.03 11.74
C ALA A 90 4.34 -7.99 12.66
N SER A 91 3.01 -8.00 12.64
CA SER A 91 2.21 -8.89 13.48
C SER A 91 2.17 -10.31 12.96
N SER A 92 2.46 -10.49 11.70
CA SER A 92 2.45 -11.80 11.08
C SER A 92 3.74 -12.53 11.37
#